data_fb8072347245bbd700fc59d5ac0b4fc6
#
_entry.id   fb8072347245bbd700fc59d5ac0b4fc6
#
_cell.length_a   1.000
_cell.length_b   1.000
_cell.length_c   1.000
_cell.angle_alpha   90.00
_cell.angle_beta   90.00
_cell.angle_gamma   90.00
#
_symmetry.space_group_name_H-M   'P 1'
#
loop_
_entity.id
_entity.type
_entity.pdbx_description
1 polymer ?
#
loop_
_entity_poly.entity_id
_entity_poly.type
_entity_poly.pdbx_seq_one_letter_code
_entity_poly.pdbx_strand_id
1 'polypeptide(L)'
;MAALIQFKDGLEGVTLRLENRVSLIGRGSENDITINDELVSKNHAEIEARESDSGQGYEYFIRDCESTNGTYVNDEKIDERPLKHEDVIRIGVNHFRFVDDANDDLSATTRIQKTWIPGIYISKRNPK
;
A
#
# COMPACT_ATOMS: atom_id res chain seq x y z
N MET A 1 -13.45 0.26 -2.41
CA MET A 1 -12.23 0.78 -2.94
C MET A 1 -11.14 0.78 -1.91
N ALA A 2 -9.98 0.44 -2.27
CA ALA A 2 -8.89 0.30 -1.33
C ALA A 2 -7.77 1.28 -1.58
N ALA A 3 -7.08 1.65 -0.55
CA ALA A 3 -5.99 2.59 -0.65
C ALA A 3 -5.03 2.41 0.51
N LEU A 4 -3.82 2.95 0.32
CA LEU A 4 -2.86 3.02 1.40
C LEU A 4 -2.72 4.49 1.75
N ILE A 5 -2.76 4.81 3.03
CA ILE A 5 -2.57 6.17 3.46
C ILE A 5 -1.24 6.23 4.18
N GLN A 6 -0.30 6.96 3.62
CA GLN A 6 1.00 7.09 4.21
C GLN A 6 0.89 7.98 5.43
N PHE A 7 1.55 7.63 6.51
CA PHE A 7 1.58 8.53 7.64
C PHE A 7 2.96 8.54 8.27
N LYS A 8 3.28 9.62 8.94
CA LYS A 8 4.55 9.78 9.56
C LYS A 8 4.33 10.63 10.78
N ASP A 9 4.82 10.20 11.92
CA ASP A 9 4.71 10.91 13.16
C ASP A 9 3.25 11.24 13.48
N GLY A 10 2.36 10.32 13.16
CA GLY A 10 0.95 10.52 13.45
C GLY A 10 0.21 11.40 12.46
N LEU A 11 0.88 11.92 11.47
CA LEU A 11 0.23 12.78 10.50
C LEU A 11 0.03 12.05 9.19
N GLU A 12 -1.15 12.13 8.65
CA GLU A 12 -1.46 11.49 7.39
C GLU A 12 -0.89 12.29 6.24
N GLY A 13 -0.39 11.61 5.26
CA GLY A 13 0.14 12.25 4.08
C GLY A 13 -0.61 11.80 2.86
N VAL A 14 0.08 11.23 1.91
CA VAL A 14 -0.49 10.90 0.63
C VAL A 14 -1.40 9.68 0.69
N THR A 15 -2.47 9.71 -0.06
CA THR A 15 -3.37 8.57 -0.22
C THR A 15 -3.03 7.91 -1.55
N LEU A 16 -2.68 6.64 -1.51
CA LEU A 16 -2.29 5.92 -2.69
C LEU A 16 -3.38 4.90 -3.01
N ARG A 17 -4.15 5.14 -4.05
CA ARG A 17 -5.23 4.24 -4.37
C ARG A 17 -4.72 2.98 -5.02
N LEU A 18 -5.28 1.86 -4.64
CA LEU A 18 -4.87 0.58 -5.18
C LEU A 18 -5.82 0.22 -6.31
N GLU A 19 -5.51 0.70 -7.48
CA GLU A 19 -6.35 0.53 -8.63
C GLU A 19 -5.96 -0.58 -9.57
N ASN A 20 -4.82 -1.16 -9.38
CA ASN A 20 -4.38 -2.24 -10.25
C ASN A 20 -4.65 -3.57 -9.56
N ARG A 21 -4.70 -4.64 -10.35
CA ARG A 21 -4.90 -5.93 -9.76
C ARG A 21 -3.72 -6.27 -8.89
N VAL A 22 -2.55 -5.88 -9.28
CA VAL A 22 -1.34 -6.08 -8.49
C VAL A 22 -0.64 -4.75 -8.42
N SER A 23 -0.34 -4.28 -7.22
CA SER A 23 0.40 -3.03 -7.04
C SER A 23 1.77 -3.36 -6.49
N LEU A 24 2.79 -2.94 -7.19
CA LEU A 24 4.17 -3.25 -6.83
C LEU A 24 4.76 -2.13 -6.00
N ILE A 25 5.45 -2.48 -4.94
CA ILE A 25 6.04 -1.51 -4.02
C ILE A 25 7.52 -1.78 -3.86
N GLY A 26 8.32 -0.76 -3.99
CA GLY A 26 9.75 -0.94 -3.82
C GLY A 26 10.53 0.31 -4.14
N ARG A 27 11.85 0.20 -4.08
CA ARG A 27 12.70 1.34 -4.33
C ARG A 27 12.94 1.57 -5.82
N GLY A 28 12.74 0.55 -6.62
CA GLY A 28 12.98 0.67 -8.05
C GLY A 28 11.91 1.48 -8.75
N SER A 29 12.27 2.17 -9.80
CA SER A 29 11.36 3.06 -10.47
C SER A 29 10.27 2.32 -11.23
N GLU A 30 10.40 1.04 -11.42
CA GLU A 30 9.38 0.30 -12.11
C GLU A 30 8.23 -0.10 -11.21
N ASN A 31 8.31 0.19 -9.92
CA ASN A 31 7.23 -0.14 -9.03
C ASN A 31 6.09 0.87 -9.15
N ASP A 32 4.88 0.47 -8.80
CA ASP A 32 3.75 1.38 -8.82
C ASP A 32 3.88 2.38 -7.68
N ILE A 33 4.40 1.95 -6.56
CA ILE A 33 4.66 2.82 -5.44
C ILE A 33 6.16 2.77 -5.22
N THR A 34 6.83 3.85 -5.51
CA THR A 34 8.28 3.91 -5.40
C THR A 34 8.64 4.61 -4.10
N ILE A 35 9.41 3.94 -3.25
CA ILE A 35 9.80 4.48 -1.97
C ILE A 35 11.30 4.72 -1.97
N ASN A 36 11.69 5.97 -1.83
CA ASN A 36 13.10 6.32 -1.89
C ASN A 36 13.70 6.18 -0.49
N ASP A 37 13.98 4.97 -0.08
CA ASP A 37 14.49 4.67 1.24
C ASP A 37 15.46 3.52 1.05
N GLU A 38 16.68 3.65 1.47
CA GLU A 38 17.68 2.63 1.28
C GLU A 38 17.35 1.33 1.98
N LEU A 39 16.48 1.36 2.96
CA LEU A 39 16.09 0.14 3.65
C LEU A 39 15.02 -0.63 2.85
N VAL A 40 14.56 -0.08 1.75
CA VAL A 40 13.54 -0.72 0.94
C VAL A 40 14.20 -1.39 -0.24
N SER A 41 13.88 -2.64 -0.49
CA SER A 41 14.45 -3.38 -1.62
C SER A 41 13.86 -2.87 -2.91
N LYS A 42 14.54 -3.12 -4.03
CA LYS A 42 14.07 -2.65 -5.30
C LYS A 42 12.70 -3.19 -5.56
N ASN A 43 12.46 -4.46 -5.30
CA ASN A 43 11.16 -5.06 -5.45
C ASN A 43 10.84 -5.58 -4.06
N HIS A 44 10.13 -4.83 -3.28
CA HIS A 44 10.00 -5.13 -1.86
C HIS A 44 8.74 -5.92 -1.52
N ALA A 45 7.63 -5.50 -2.03
CA ALA A 45 6.37 -6.16 -1.71
C ALA A 45 5.35 -5.91 -2.80
N GLU A 46 4.27 -6.65 -2.77
CA GLU A 46 3.21 -6.39 -3.73
C GLU A 46 1.88 -6.60 -3.04
N ILE A 47 0.87 -5.90 -3.48
CA ILE A 47 -0.48 -6.06 -2.96
C ILE A 47 -1.35 -6.53 -4.11
N GLU A 48 -2.01 -7.65 -3.93
CA GLU A 48 -2.84 -8.22 -4.97
C GLU A 48 -4.30 -8.17 -4.58
N ALA A 49 -5.16 -7.78 -5.51
CA ALA A 49 -6.59 -7.79 -5.31
C ALA A 49 -7.13 -9.09 -5.89
N ARG A 50 -7.84 -9.86 -5.10
CA ARG A 50 -8.43 -11.11 -5.57
C ARG A 50 -9.93 -11.01 -5.39
N GLU A 51 -10.68 -11.56 -6.32
CA GLU A 51 -12.09 -11.50 -6.22
C GLU A 51 -12.53 -12.30 -5.03
N SER A 52 -13.45 -11.77 -4.27
CA SER A 52 -13.91 -12.43 -3.08
C SER A 52 -14.73 -13.64 -3.44
N ASP A 53 -14.71 -14.67 -2.61
CA ASP A 53 -15.46 -15.87 -2.88
C ASP A 53 -16.93 -15.58 -2.88
N SER A 54 -17.38 -14.55 -2.21
CA SER A 54 -18.78 -14.24 -2.17
C SER A 54 -19.22 -13.53 -3.44
N GLY A 55 -18.29 -13.17 -4.27
CA GLY A 55 -18.60 -12.45 -5.49
C GLY A 55 -18.91 -11.00 -5.26
N GLN A 56 -18.70 -10.51 -4.07
CA GLN A 56 -18.95 -9.16 -3.79
C GLN A 56 -17.74 -8.38 -3.49
N GLY A 57 -17.01 -7.95 -4.41
CA GLY A 57 -15.84 -7.11 -4.20
C GLY A 57 -14.57 -7.92 -4.18
N TYR A 58 -13.54 -7.34 -3.62
CA TYR A 58 -12.24 -7.94 -3.64
C TYR A 58 -11.64 -8.07 -2.26
N GLU A 59 -10.74 -9.02 -2.12
CA GLU A 59 -9.96 -9.17 -0.93
C GLU A 59 -8.55 -8.82 -1.33
N TYR A 60 -7.80 -8.19 -0.45
CA TYR A 60 -6.46 -7.75 -0.76
C TYR A 60 -5.45 -8.52 0.07
N PHE A 61 -4.34 -8.90 -0.57
CA PHE A 61 -3.30 -9.65 0.08
C PHE A 61 -1.97 -8.94 -0.15
N ILE A 62 -1.14 -8.89 0.88
CA ILE A 62 0.18 -8.30 0.73
C ILE A 62 1.20 -9.42 0.82
N ARG A 63 2.21 -9.38 -0.04
CA ARG A 63 3.24 -10.40 -0.06
C ARG A 63 4.61 -9.74 -0.11
N ASP A 64 5.52 -10.25 0.72
CA ASP A 64 6.88 -9.79 0.72
C ASP A 64 7.61 -10.46 -0.44
N CYS A 65 8.37 -9.70 -1.21
CA CYS A 65 9.06 -10.24 -2.37
C CYS A 65 10.51 -10.55 -2.02
N GLU A 66 10.71 -11.24 -0.93
CA GLU A 66 12.03 -11.61 -0.47
C GLU A 66 12.87 -10.39 -0.22
N SER A 67 12.30 -9.41 0.44
CA SER A 67 13.01 -8.17 0.69
C SER A 67 14.10 -8.40 1.72
N THR A 68 15.07 -7.52 1.72
CA THR A 68 16.19 -7.63 2.64
C THR A 68 15.76 -7.36 4.07
N ASN A 69 14.92 -6.38 4.29
CA ASN A 69 14.56 -5.99 5.63
C ASN A 69 13.16 -6.39 6.06
N GLY A 70 12.41 -7.02 5.20
CA GLY A 70 11.10 -7.56 5.55
C GLY A 70 9.96 -6.60 5.38
N THR A 71 8.78 -7.14 5.34
CA THR A 71 7.53 -6.40 5.28
C THR A 71 6.77 -6.75 6.54
N TYR A 72 6.23 -5.74 7.21
CA TYR A 72 5.54 -5.95 8.47
C TYR A 72 4.11 -5.46 8.42
N VAL A 73 3.20 -6.19 9.03
CA VAL A 73 1.80 -5.78 9.14
C VAL A 73 1.45 -5.84 10.61
N ASN A 74 1.05 -4.70 11.16
CA ASN A 74 0.75 -4.58 12.58
C ASN A 74 1.90 -5.10 13.43
N ASP A 75 3.11 -4.73 13.03
CA ASP A 75 4.34 -5.05 13.70
C ASP A 75 4.74 -6.53 13.63
N GLU A 76 4.15 -7.30 12.78
CA GLU A 76 4.52 -8.67 12.59
C GLU A 76 5.11 -8.88 11.22
N LYS A 77 6.25 -9.50 11.11
CA LYS A 77 6.86 -9.77 9.83
C LYS A 77 6.05 -10.81 9.11
N ILE A 78 5.74 -10.55 7.85
CA ILE A 78 4.90 -11.47 7.11
C ILE A 78 5.57 -11.93 5.84
N ASP A 79 5.12 -13.04 5.31
CA ASP A 79 5.51 -13.47 3.98
C ASP A 79 4.35 -13.17 3.07
N GLU A 80 3.15 -13.54 3.43
CA GLU A 80 1.96 -13.21 2.68
C GLU A 80 0.81 -13.18 3.68
N ARG A 81 -0.09 -12.26 3.53
CA ARG A 81 -1.14 -12.10 4.50
C ARG A 81 -2.31 -11.34 3.92
N PRO A 82 -3.54 -11.70 4.25
CA PRO A 82 -4.66 -10.88 3.82
C PRO A 82 -4.68 -9.57 4.60
N LEU A 83 -5.03 -8.50 3.95
CA LEU A 83 -5.09 -7.20 4.57
C LEU A 83 -6.52 -6.90 5.01
N LYS A 84 -6.66 -6.29 6.16
CA LYS A 84 -7.94 -5.89 6.66
C LYS A 84 -7.94 -4.40 6.87
N HIS A 85 -9.13 -3.82 6.82
CA HIS A 85 -9.27 -2.39 6.99
C HIS A 85 -8.56 -1.95 8.26
N GLU A 86 -7.76 -0.91 8.14
CA GLU A 86 -7.00 -0.33 9.21
C GLU A 86 -5.69 -1.04 9.56
N ASP A 87 -5.30 -2.04 8.85
CA ASP A 87 -4.00 -2.67 9.08
C ASP A 87 -2.90 -1.66 8.79
N VAL A 88 -1.83 -1.73 9.57
CA VAL A 88 -0.70 -0.84 9.40
C VAL A 88 0.46 -1.63 8.80
N ILE A 89 0.93 -1.19 7.66
CA ILE A 89 2.01 -1.84 6.94
C ILE A 89 3.27 -1.03 7.13
N ARG A 90 4.37 -1.68 7.44
CA ARG A 90 5.65 -0.99 7.57
C ARG A 90 6.64 -1.56 6.57
N ILE A 91 7.23 -0.72 5.76
CA ILE A 91 8.23 -1.09 4.77
C ILE A 91 9.37 -0.10 4.95
N GLY A 92 10.51 -0.58 5.38
CA GLY A 92 11.61 0.29 5.74
C GLY A 92 11.19 1.10 6.95
N VAL A 93 11.30 2.42 6.85
CA VAL A 93 10.85 3.27 7.94
C VAL A 93 9.53 3.90 7.59
N ASN A 94 8.86 3.41 6.56
CA ASN A 94 7.64 4.02 6.07
C ASN A 94 6.42 3.25 6.56
N HIS A 95 5.40 3.99 7.00
CA HIS A 95 4.19 3.39 7.51
C HIS A 95 3.00 3.75 6.65
N PHE A 96 2.14 2.77 6.41
CA PHE A 96 0.96 2.98 5.60
C PHE A 96 -0.22 2.33 6.30
N ARG A 97 -1.37 2.97 6.27
CA ARG A 97 -2.58 2.34 6.79
C ARG A 97 -3.41 1.88 5.61
N PHE A 98 -3.82 0.64 5.62
CA PHE A 98 -4.63 0.09 4.55
C PHE A 98 -6.09 0.40 4.86
N VAL A 99 -6.78 0.99 3.92
CA VAL A 99 -8.19 1.23 4.11
C VAL A 99 -8.96 0.56 2.99
N ASP A 100 -9.98 -0.16 3.34
CA ASP A 100 -10.78 -0.80 2.33
C ASP A 100 -12.21 -0.58 2.73
N ASP A 101 -12.87 0.35 2.10
CA ASP A 101 -14.08 0.73 2.54
C ASP A 101 -15.03 0.46 1.46
N ALA A 102 -15.41 -0.71 1.37
CA ALA A 102 -16.24 -1.14 0.32
C ALA A 102 -17.50 -0.36 0.25
N ASN A 103 -17.96 0.10 1.30
CA ASN A 103 -19.14 0.79 1.23
C ASN A 103 -18.99 2.19 1.14
N ASP A 104 -17.91 2.67 0.98
CA ASP A 104 -17.78 3.85 1.26
C ASP A 104 -17.58 4.82 0.43
N ASP A 105 -17.69 5.68 0.61
CA ASP A 105 -17.53 6.75 0.25
C ASP A 105 -16.30 7.34 0.39
N LEU A 106 -15.31 6.77 -0.15
CA LEU A 106 -14.08 7.32 -0.05
C LEU A 106 -14.09 8.69 -0.57
N SER A 107 -14.96 9.02 -1.42
CA SER A 107 -14.92 10.33 -1.99
C SER A 107 -15.14 11.35 -0.92
N ALA A 108 -15.79 11.03 0.10
CA ALA A 108 -16.05 12.00 1.10
C ALA A 108 -14.85 12.29 1.91
N THR A 109 -13.99 11.34 2.05
CA THR A 109 -12.89 11.56 2.89
C THR A 109 -11.70 11.92 2.17
N THR A 110 -11.73 11.71 0.93
CA THR A 110 -10.53 11.89 0.30
C THR A 110 -10.15 13.23 0.05
N ARG A 111 -10.92 14.13 0.32
CA ARG A 111 -10.51 15.32 -0.06
C ARG A 111 -9.48 15.83 0.65
N ILE A 112 -8.88 15.32 1.31
CA ILE A 112 -7.96 15.82 2.03
C ILE A 112 -6.65 15.86 1.72
N GLN A 113 -5.97 15.17 1.52
CA GLN A 113 -4.68 15.10 1.53
C GLN A 113 -3.94 15.84 0.76
N LYS A 114 -3.25 16.52 1.05
CA LYS A 114 -2.48 17.25 0.36
C LYS A 114 -1.13 17.31 0.78
N THR A 115 -0.71 16.86 1.84
CA THR A 115 0.65 16.93 2.34
C THR A 115 1.52 15.94 1.62
N TRP A 116 2.55 16.40 1.05
CA TRP A 116 3.44 15.52 0.34
C TRP A 116 4.60 15.13 1.25
N ILE A 117 4.83 13.88 1.47
CA ILE A 117 5.92 13.40 2.30
C ILE A 117 7.06 13.00 1.39
N PRO A 118 8.22 13.63 1.51
CA PRO A 118 9.33 13.38 0.62
C PRO A 118 9.75 11.92 0.64
N GLY A 119 10.20 11.44 -0.47
CA GLY A 119 10.68 10.08 -0.57
C GLY A 119 9.65 9.08 -1.08
N ILE A 120 8.42 9.51 -1.24
CA ILE A 120 7.39 8.62 -1.76
C ILE A 120 6.87 9.15 -3.06
N TYR A 121 6.87 8.32 -4.08
CA TYR A 121 6.43 8.74 -5.39
C TYR A 121 5.44 7.73 -5.95
N ILE A 122 4.49 8.20 -6.70
CA ILE A 122 3.52 7.34 -7.32
C ILE A 122 3.85 7.22 -8.78
N SER A 123 4.10 6.00 -9.22
CA SER A 123 4.39 5.78 -10.61
C SER A 123 3.08 5.52 -11.32
N LYS A 124 2.96 6.03 -12.55
CA LYS A 124 1.80 5.83 -13.22
C LYS A 124 1.92 4.73 -14.14
N ARG A 125 1.80 3.58 -13.72
CA ARG A 125 1.85 2.46 -14.58
C ARG A 125 0.62 2.50 -15.41
N ASN A 126 0.71 2.29 -16.68
CA ASN A 126 -0.40 2.40 -17.54
C ASN A 126 -1.27 1.21 -17.33
N PRO A 127 -2.43 1.37 -16.88
CA PRO A 127 -3.27 0.27 -16.53
C PRO A 127 -3.97 -0.38 -17.66
N LYS A 128 -3.96 0.17 -18.78
CA LYS A 128 -4.69 -0.44 -19.74
C LYS A 128 -4.08 -0.97 -20.59
#